data_5852f97ab397e42f6c2d5ec5eacf01b8
#
_entry.id   5852f97ab397e42f6c2d5ec5eacf01b8
#
_cell.length_a   1.000
_cell.length_b   1.000
_cell.length_c   1.000
_cell.angle_alpha   90.00
_cell.angle_beta   90.00
_cell.angle_gamma   90.00
#
_symmetry.space_group_name_H-M   'P 1'
#
loop_
_entity.id
_entity.type
_entity.pdbx_description
1 polymer ?
#
loop_
_entity_poly.entity_id
_entity_poly.type
_entity_poly.pdbx_seq_one_letter_code
_entity_poly.pdbx_strand_id
1 'polypeptide(L)'
;PKFIMGVTGTNGKTSVVNFSQQLIEQKNKSCVTIGTLGVDGVLSLRTENTTPDQTFIFRILQMAKSKGANYALLEVSSHSIVQRRIKGVVFKVFCFTNLSQDHLDYHNDMETYFQSKLSILDTLSWNTKIIVNIDDRYGKLFFERAKSLGFQIETIGFSEKANVKLRAYQDTSDIQSVEIIKDGLIHRFKTLLVGKFQAINLGMALLTCETFGFEFAEIVNYCDLLKPVPGRLEFVGKTKTGASIYIDFAHT
;
A
#
# COMPACT_ATOMS: atom_id res chain seq x y z
N PRO A 1 16.44 0.49 8.70
CA PRO A 1 15.17 0.29 9.42
C PRO A 1 14.98 -1.18 9.82
N LYS A 2 14.28 -1.41 10.95
CA LYS A 2 14.01 -2.75 11.47
C LYS A 2 12.80 -3.38 10.77
N PHE A 3 11.84 -2.56 10.41
CA PHE A 3 10.57 -2.98 9.82
C PHE A 3 10.46 -2.41 8.40
N ILE A 4 10.36 -3.29 7.42
CA ILE A 4 10.28 -2.90 6.01
C ILE A 4 8.99 -3.47 5.41
N MET A 5 8.18 -2.62 4.78
CA MET A 5 7.03 -2.98 3.97
C MET A 5 7.37 -2.86 2.49
N GLY A 6 6.93 -3.85 1.70
CA GLY A 6 6.83 -3.73 0.24
C GLY A 6 5.38 -3.74 -0.21
N VAL A 7 5.05 -2.99 -1.24
CA VAL A 7 3.72 -3.05 -1.85
C VAL A 7 3.82 -3.10 -3.37
N THR A 8 3.11 -4.06 -3.98
CA THR A 8 2.99 -4.20 -5.43
C THR A 8 1.53 -4.24 -5.87
N GLY A 9 1.30 -4.04 -7.14
CA GLY A 9 0.02 -4.01 -7.81
C GLY A 9 0.04 -3.02 -8.96
N THR A 10 -1.03 -2.88 -9.71
CA THR A 10 -1.15 -1.84 -10.74
C THR A 10 -1.41 -0.51 -10.04
N ASN A 11 -2.51 -0.39 -9.33
CA ASN A 11 -2.95 0.82 -8.64
C ASN A 11 -2.84 0.69 -7.11
N GLY A 12 -2.82 1.81 -6.39
CA GLY A 12 -2.88 1.85 -4.93
C GLY A 12 -1.54 1.81 -4.19
N LYS A 13 -0.42 1.47 -4.85
CA LYS A 13 0.91 1.38 -4.21
C LYS A 13 1.27 2.65 -3.44
N THR A 14 1.24 3.80 -4.10
CA THR A 14 1.56 5.11 -3.51
C THR A 14 0.63 5.45 -2.34
N SER A 15 -0.67 5.15 -2.48
CA SER A 15 -1.65 5.39 -1.42
C SER A 15 -1.35 4.54 -0.18
N VAL A 16 -1.11 3.24 -0.34
CA VAL A 16 -0.77 2.35 0.80
C VAL A 16 0.51 2.80 1.50
N VAL A 17 1.56 3.15 0.75
CA VAL A 17 2.82 3.69 1.30
C VAL A 17 2.56 4.97 2.09
N ASN A 18 1.88 5.93 1.49
CA ASN A 18 1.66 7.24 2.10
C ASN A 18 0.74 7.17 3.33
N PHE A 19 -0.35 6.39 3.28
CA PHE A 19 -1.22 6.22 4.45
C PHE A 19 -0.49 5.50 5.59
N SER A 20 0.33 4.49 5.27
CA SER A 20 1.17 3.83 6.28
C SER A 20 2.17 4.82 6.91
N GLN A 21 2.78 5.70 6.10
CA GLN A 21 3.66 6.77 6.60
C GLN A 21 2.91 7.69 7.56
N GLN A 22 1.78 8.23 7.15
CA GLN A 22 0.98 9.14 7.97
C GLN A 22 0.58 8.49 9.30
N LEU A 23 0.13 7.23 9.29
CA LEU A 23 -0.22 6.49 10.51
C LEU A 23 0.98 6.30 11.44
N ILE A 24 2.16 5.97 10.91
CA ILE A 24 3.40 5.83 11.69
C ILE A 24 3.80 7.18 12.33
N GLU A 25 3.68 8.27 11.57
CA GLU A 25 4.00 9.62 12.03
C GLU A 25 3.03 10.12 13.10
N GLN A 26 1.73 9.78 13.04
CA GLN A 26 0.77 10.05 14.12
C GLN A 26 1.18 9.40 15.44
N LYS A 27 1.91 8.30 15.40
CA LYS A 27 2.49 7.65 16.58
C LYS A 27 3.86 8.23 16.99
N ASN A 28 4.26 9.40 16.46
CA ASN A 28 5.56 10.03 16.69
C ASN A 28 6.74 9.07 16.40
N LYS A 29 6.60 8.25 15.35
CA LYS A 29 7.66 7.34 14.89
C LYS A 29 8.23 7.81 13.56
N SER A 30 9.53 7.58 13.39
CA SER A 30 10.25 8.00 12.19
C SER A 30 10.29 6.88 11.16
N CYS A 31 9.94 7.23 9.91
CA CYS A 31 9.98 6.33 8.78
C CYS A 31 10.63 6.97 7.55
N VAL A 32 10.88 6.15 6.54
CA VAL A 32 11.28 6.58 5.20
C VAL A 32 10.40 5.87 4.18
N THR A 33 9.95 6.59 3.17
CA THR A 33 9.26 6.01 2.01
C THR A 33 10.17 6.05 0.78
N ILE A 34 10.00 5.08 -0.12
CA ILE A 34 10.64 5.05 -1.44
C ILE A 34 9.57 4.67 -2.46
N GLY A 35 9.25 5.57 -3.37
CA GLY A 35 8.15 5.35 -4.32
C GLY A 35 8.06 6.39 -5.42
N THR A 36 6.90 6.45 -6.04
CA THR A 36 6.58 7.37 -7.14
C THR A 36 6.75 8.84 -6.76
N LEU A 37 6.52 9.20 -5.51
CA LEU A 37 6.71 10.55 -5.00
C LEU A 37 8.18 10.85 -4.61
N GLY A 38 9.09 9.90 -4.86
CA GLY A 38 10.48 9.98 -4.45
C GLY A 38 10.76 9.29 -3.12
N VAL A 39 11.75 9.82 -2.40
CA VAL A 39 12.08 9.44 -1.02
C VAL A 39 11.54 10.52 -0.10
N ASP A 40 10.76 10.14 0.92
CA ASP A 40 10.18 11.07 1.88
C ASP A 40 10.26 10.54 3.32
N GLY A 41 9.97 11.40 4.32
CA GLY A 41 10.06 11.12 5.75
C GLY A 41 11.34 11.69 6.36
N VAL A 42 12.19 10.86 7.00
CA VAL A 42 13.48 11.33 7.58
C VAL A 42 14.51 11.78 6.53
N LEU A 43 14.23 11.50 5.26
CA LEU A 43 15.00 11.91 4.09
C LEU A 43 14.03 12.49 3.08
N SER A 44 14.50 13.42 2.22
CA SER A 44 13.72 13.97 1.11
C SER A 44 14.61 14.02 -0.13
N LEU A 45 14.30 13.18 -1.15
CA LEU A 45 15.07 13.10 -2.39
C LEU A 45 14.11 12.76 -3.55
N ARG A 46 14.37 13.34 -4.72
CA ARG A 46 13.68 12.95 -5.95
C ARG A 46 14.27 11.66 -6.51
N THR A 47 13.41 10.85 -7.12
CA THR A 47 13.81 9.63 -7.86
C THR A 47 13.19 9.65 -9.24
N GLU A 48 13.88 9.10 -10.23
CA GLU A 48 13.37 8.98 -11.60
C GLU A 48 12.42 7.79 -11.75
N ASN A 49 12.58 6.78 -10.91
CA ASN A 49 11.82 5.54 -10.96
C ASN A 49 11.03 5.35 -9.68
N THR A 50 9.83 4.80 -9.78
CA THR A 50 9.00 4.36 -8.62
C THR A 50 9.80 3.47 -7.66
N THR A 51 10.61 2.55 -8.22
CA THR A 51 11.52 1.70 -7.45
C THR A 51 12.91 1.88 -8.04
N PRO A 52 13.82 2.62 -7.38
CA PRO A 52 15.18 2.84 -7.85
C PRO A 52 16.02 1.54 -7.92
N ASP A 53 17.27 1.65 -8.34
CA ASP A 53 18.19 0.53 -8.35
C ASP A 53 18.53 0.03 -6.92
N GLN A 54 19.05 -1.19 -6.86
CA GLN A 54 19.36 -1.86 -5.60
C GLN A 54 20.33 -1.06 -4.72
N THR A 55 21.39 -0.53 -5.30
CA THR A 55 22.41 0.22 -4.58
C THR A 55 21.84 1.47 -3.93
N PHE A 56 21.00 2.20 -4.68
CA PHE A 56 20.31 3.39 -4.16
C PHE A 56 19.36 3.03 -3.02
N ILE A 57 18.55 1.96 -3.16
CA ILE A 57 17.65 1.51 -2.08
C ILE A 57 18.42 1.22 -0.81
N PHE A 58 19.49 0.43 -0.87
CA PHE A 58 20.31 0.11 0.32
C PHE A 58 20.97 1.33 0.94
N ARG A 59 21.46 2.26 0.12
CA ARG A 59 22.00 3.54 0.59
C ARG A 59 20.95 4.34 1.35
N ILE A 60 19.75 4.48 0.81
CA ILE A 60 18.65 5.18 1.49
C ILE A 60 18.26 4.48 2.80
N LEU A 61 18.13 3.17 2.80
CA LEU A 61 17.83 2.40 4.02
C LEU A 61 18.91 2.61 5.10
N GLN A 62 20.18 2.62 4.72
CA GLN A 62 21.30 2.88 5.64
C GLN A 62 21.24 4.31 6.19
N MET A 63 21.06 5.32 5.33
CA MET A 63 20.94 6.72 5.73
C MET A 63 19.73 6.96 6.63
N ALA A 64 18.58 6.36 6.31
CA ALA A 64 17.37 6.44 7.13
C ALA A 64 17.59 5.83 8.52
N LYS A 65 18.27 4.67 8.60
CA LYS A 65 18.63 4.04 9.87
C LYS A 65 19.53 4.95 10.70
N SER A 66 20.54 5.59 10.12
CA SER A 66 21.43 6.52 10.85
C SER A 66 20.70 7.77 11.36
N LYS A 67 19.57 8.14 10.74
CA LYS A 67 18.66 9.21 11.19
C LYS A 67 17.56 8.71 12.15
N GLY A 68 17.64 7.48 12.65
CA GLY A 68 16.72 6.93 13.63
C GLY A 68 15.42 6.33 13.07
N ALA A 69 15.27 6.21 11.74
CA ALA A 69 14.10 5.57 11.17
C ALA A 69 14.09 4.06 11.44
N ASN A 70 13.03 3.58 12.10
CA ASN A 70 12.81 2.16 12.34
C ASN A 70 11.96 1.51 11.24
N TYR A 71 11.22 2.30 10.46
CA TYR A 71 10.27 1.84 9.45
C TYR A 71 10.70 2.31 8.07
N ALA A 72 10.52 1.45 7.07
CA ALA A 72 10.70 1.78 5.66
C ALA A 72 9.56 1.21 4.83
N LEU A 73 9.05 1.99 3.90
CA LEU A 73 7.86 1.69 3.11
C LEU A 73 8.23 1.84 1.63
N LEU A 74 8.16 0.74 0.87
CA LEU A 74 8.64 0.69 -0.51
C LEU A 74 7.53 0.36 -1.50
N GLU A 75 7.37 1.19 -2.53
CA GLU A 75 6.66 0.79 -3.72
C GLU A 75 7.52 -0.18 -4.54
N VAL A 76 6.95 -1.34 -4.89
CA VAL A 76 7.64 -2.39 -5.65
C VAL A 76 6.94 -2.57 -7.00
N SER A 77 7.53 -2.00 -8.05
CA SER A 77 7.03 -2.11 -9.42
C SER A 77 7.34 -3.48 -10.03
N SER A 78 6.59 -3.92 -11.05
CA SER A 78 6.88 -5.16 -11.77
C SER A 78 8.28 -5.14 -12.41
N HIS A 79 8.67 -4.00 -12.98
CA HIS A 79 10.04 -3.80 -13.49
C HIS A 79 11.11 -4.06 -12.43
N SER A 80 10.89 -3.57 -11.20
CA SER A 80 11.87 -3.76 -10.12
C SER A 80 11.99 -5.21 -9.67
N ILE A 81 10.92 -5.99 -9.76
CA ILE A 81 10.94 -7.42 -9.47
C ILE A 81 11.75 -8.15 -10.54
N VAL A 82 11.38 -7.96 -11.83
CA VAL A 82 12.08 -8.59 -12.97
C VAL A 82 13.57 -8.20 -12.98
N GLN A 83 13.87 -6.94 -12.75
CA GLN A 83 15.24 -6.42 -12.73
C GLN A 83 15.97 -6.65 -11.40
N ARG A 84 15.36 -7.36 -10.44
CA ARG A 84 15.92 -7.70 -9.13
C ARG A 84 16.41 -6.50 -8.32
N ARG A 85 15.82 -5.31 -8.51
CA ARG A 85 16.23 -4.08 -7.82
C ARG A 85 16.04 -4.13 -6.29
N ILE A 86 15.14 -5.01 -5.83
CA ILE A 86 14.84 -5.21 -4.41
C ILE A 86 15.51 -6.47 -3.81
N LYS A 87 16.41 -7.12 -4.56
CA LYS A 87 17.10 -8.33 -4.08
C LYS A 87 17.88 -8.02 -2.79
N GLY A 88 17.68 -8.84 -1.76
CA GLY A 88 18.31 -8.69 -0.44
C GLY A 88 17.57 -7.77 0.52
N VAL A 89 16.49 -7.09 0.11
CA VAL A 89 15.61 -6.40 1.05
C VAL A 89 14.76 -7.44 1.78
N VAL A 90 14.82 -7.45 3.11
CA VAL A 90 14.03 -8.36 3.94
C VAL A 90 12.76 -7.64 4.38
N PHE A 91 11.64 -8.03 3.79
CA PHE A 91 10.33 -7.44 4.11
C PHE A 91 9.72 -8.13 5.34
N LYS A 92 9.20 -7.33 6.29
CA LYS A 92 8.39 -7.80 7.41
C LYS A 92 6.95 -8.05 6.95
N VAL A 93 6.46 -7.23 6.02
CA VAL A 93 5.13 -7.33 5.41
C VAL A 93 5.22 -6.99 3.93
N PHE A 94 4.42 -7.70 3.12
CA PHE A 94 4.32 -7.45 1.68
C PHE A 94 2.85 -7.40 1.25
N CYS A 95 2.46 -6.32 0.56
CA CYS A 95 1.09 -6.06 0.13
C CYS A 95 0.91 -6.30 -1.37
N PHE A 96 -0.19 -6.94 -1.76
CA PHE A 96 -0.66 -7.02 -3.14
C PHE A 96 -2.02 -6.32 -3.26
N THR A 97 -2.07 -5.20 -4.00
CA THR A 97 -3.29 -4.37 -4.09
C THR A 97 -4.28 -4.88 -5.15
N ASN A 98 -3.85 -4.97 -6.40
CA ASN A 98 -4.67 -5.37 -7.56
C ASN A 98 -3.81 -5.55 -8.80
N LEU A 99 -4.42 -6.05 -9.88
CA LEU A 99 -3.84 -6.05 -11.21
C LEU A 99 -4.90 -5.67 -12.25
N SER A 100 -4.67 -4.58 -12.97
CA SER A 100 -5.42 -4.16 -14.14
C SER A 100 -4.48 -3.97 -15.33
N GLN A 101 -5.04 -3.72 -16.51
CA GLN A 101 -4.24 -3.52 -17.72
C GLN A 101 -3.32 -2.31 -17.57
N ASP A 102 -2.00 -2.57 -17.62
CA ASP A 102 -0.94 -1.56 -17.57
C ASP A 102 0.38 -2.19 -18.01
N HIS A 103 1.34 -1.39 -18.46
CA HIS A 103 2.70 -1.86 -18.83
C HIS A 103 2.74 -3.04 -19.81
N LEU A 104 1.75 -3.17 -20.73
CA LEU A 104 1.75 -4.24 -21.74
C LEU A 104 2.80 -4.04 -22.83
N ASP A 105 3.30 -2.82 -22.99
CA ASP A 105 4.48 -2.48 -23.80
C ASP A 105 5.75 -3.19 -23.29
N TYR A 106 5.83 -3.48 -22.00
CA TYR A 106 6.95 -4.18 -21.37
C TYR A 106 6.66 -5.66 -21.12
N HIS A 107 5.43 -6.04 -20.75
CA HIS A 107 5.09 -7.38 -20.32
C HIS A 107 4.39 -8.24 -21.38
N ASN A 108 4.10 -7.68 -22.58
CA ASN A 108 3.39 -8.26 -23.70
C ASN A 108 1.91 -8.60 -23.43
N ASP A 109 1.59 -9.27 -22.33
CA ASP A 109 0.22 -9.65 -21.94
C ASP A 109 0.00 -9.63 -20.42
N MET A 110 -1.27 -9.77 -20.03
CA MET A 110 -1.69 -9.72 -18.62
C MET A 110 -1.14 -10.91 -17.79
N GLU A 111 -0.96 -12.07 -18.41
CA GLU A 111 -0.43 -13.24 -17.72
C GLU A 111 1.05 -13.04 -17.38
N THR A 112 1.86 -12.62 -18.34
CA THR A 112 3.28 -12.28 -18.12
C THR A 112 3.43 -11.16 -17.09
N TYR A 113 2.54 -10.14 -17.14
CA TYR A 113 2.51 -9.07 -16.14
C TYR A 113 2.20 -9.60 -14.75
N PHE A 114 1.21 -10.49 -14.62
CA PHE A 114 0.88 -11.11 -13.34
C PHE A 114 2.02 -11.99 -12.83
N GLN A 115 2.57 -12.86 -13.68
CA GLN A 115 3.69 -13.73 -13.31
C GLN A 115 4.92 -12.94 -12.84
N SER A 116 5.19 -11.78 -13.44
CA SER A 116 6.26 -10.90 -12.99
C SER A 116 6.06 -10.41 -11.56
N LYS A 117 4.81 -10.09 -11.15
CA LYS A 117 4.53 -9.72 -9.77
C LYS A 117 4.47 -10.92 -8.83
N LEU A 118 3.97 -12.06 -9.30
CA LEU A 118 3.85 -13.28 -8.53
C LEU A 118 5.22 -13.84 -8.14
N SER A 119 6.23 -13.68 -9.01
CA SER A 119 7.60 -14.14 -8.75
C SER A 119 8.28 -13.50 -7.53
N ILE A 120 7.72 -12.43 -6.98
CA ILE A 120 8.20 -11.86 -5.71
C ILE A 120 8.13 -12.87 -4.57
N LEU A 121 7.09 -13.73 -4.56
CA LEU A 121 6.90 -14.75 -3.53
C LEU A 121 8.09 -15.70 -3.40
N ASP A 122 8.80 -15.97 -4.50
CA ASP A 122 9.98 -16.84 -4.52
C ASP A 122 11.21 -16.19 -3.87
N THR A 123 11.16 -14.87 -3.61
CA THR A 123 12.26 -14.08 -3.06
C THR A 123 11.99 -13.58 -1.64
N LEU A 124 10.74 -13.63 -1.19
CA LEU A 124 10.37 -13.22 0.16
C LEU A 124 10.84 -14.23 1.21
N SER A 125 11.16 -13.73 2.39
CA SER A 125 11.42 -14.59 3.55
C SER A 125 10.12 -15.28 3.99
N TRP A 126 10.20 -16.54 4.41
CA TRP A 126 9.06 -17.34 4.87
C TRP A 126 8.28 -16.70 6.05
N ASN A 127 8.91 -15.81 6.82
CA ASN A 127 8.29 -15.09 7.93
C ASN A 127 7.71 -13.71 7.51
N THR A 128 7.70 -13.39 6.22
CA THR A 128 7.02 -12.20 5.70
C THR A 128 5.52 -12.40 5.78
N LYS A 129 4.79 -11.49 6.44
CA LYS A 129 3.33 -11.48 6.39
C LYS A 129 2.85 -10.92 5.07
N ILE A 130 1.94 -11.62 4.40
CA ILE A 130 1.32 -11.17 3.15
C ILE A 130 -0.03 -10.52 3.46
N ILE A 131 -0.29 -9.34 2.89
CA ILE A 131 -1.60 -8.69 2.91
C ILE A 131 -2.09 -8.62 1.47
N VAL A 132 -3.26 -9.17 1.17
CA VAL A 132 -3.77 -9.27 -0.19
C VAL A 132 -5.23 -8.84 -0.30
N ASN A 133 -5.53 -8.00 -1.29
CA ASN A 133 -6.90 -7.66 -1.67
C ASN A 133 -7.51 -8.81 -2.48
N ILE A 134 -8.54 -9.46 -1.95
CA ILE A 134 -9.21 -10.58 -2.60
C ILE A 134 -10.46 -10.20 -3.39
N ASP A 135 -10.82 -8.93 -3.47
CA ASP A 135 -11.87 -8.48 -4.38
C ASP A 135 -11.40 -8.53 -5.83
N ASP A 136 -10.09 -8.35 -6.04
CA ASP A 136 -9.44 -8.47 -7.34
C ASP A 136 -9.22 -9.94 -7.74
N ARG A 137 -9.43 -10.25 -9.03
CA ARG A 137 -9.24 -11.61 -9.56
C ARG A 137 -7.81 -12.10 -9.36
N TYR A 138 -6.83 -11.26 -9.68
CA TYR A 138 -5.42 -11.61 -9.54
C TYR A 138 -4.97 -11.63 -8.07
N GLY A 139 -5.64 -10.85 -7.21
CA GLY A 139 -5.45 -10.95 -5.78
C GLY A 139 -5.81 -12.33 -5.24
N LYS A 140 -6.91 -12.93 -5.72
CA LYS A 140 -7.26 -14.33 -5.38
C LYS A 140 -6.21 -15.33 -5.85
N LEU A 141 -5.70 -15.18 -7.07
CA LEU A 141 -4.63 -16.05 -7.59
C LEU A 141 -3.31 -15.87 -6.81
N PHE A 142 -2.98 -14.63 -6.45
CA PHE A 142 -1.81 -14.33 -5.60
C PHE A 142 -1.96 -14.97 -4.20
N PHE A 143 -3.16 -14.88 -3.60
CA PHE A 143 -3.48 -15.53 -2.34
C PHE A 143 -3.28 -17.04 -2.40
N GLU A 144 -3.84 -17.73 -3.41
CA GLU A 144 -3.71 -19.18 -3.56
C GLU A 144 -2.24 -19.61 -3.69
N ARG A 145 -1.45 -18.86 -4.46
CA ARG A 145 -0.02 -19.15 -4.60
C ARG A 145 0.74 -18.89 -3.29
N ALA A 146 0.52 -17.78 -2.62
CA ALA A 146 1.16 -17.48 -1.35
C ALA A 146 0.81 -18.53 -0.28
N LYS A 147 -0.46 -18.98 -0.25
CA LYS A 147 -0.93 -20.06 0.62
C LYS A 147 -0.24 -21.40 0.34
N SER A 148 -0.07 -21.76 -0.93
CA SER A 148 0.63 -22.99 -1.33
C SER A 148 2.10 -23.00 -0.92
N LEU A 149 2.71 -21.83 -0.75
CA LEU A 149 4.09 -21.65 -0.28
C LEU A 149 4.21 -21.54 1.25
N GLY A 150 3.08 -21.58 1.98
CA GLY A 150 3.06 -21.59 3.45
C GLY A 150 3.24 -20.22 4.11
N PHE A 151 3.02 -19.10 3.38
CA PHE A 151 3.08 -17.76 3.97
C PHE A 151 1.93 -17.52 4.97
N GLN A 152 2.19 -16.66 5.96
CA GLN A 152 1.14 -16.06 6.77
C GLN A 152 0.42 -15.00 5.96
N ILE A 153 -0.89 -15.14 5.79
CA ILE A 153 -1.67 -14.28 4.90
C ILE A 153 -2.83 -13.65 5.64
N GLU A 154 -2.98 -12.34 5.46
CA GLU A 154 -4.17 -11.58 5.82
C GLU A 154 -4.89 -11.14 4.54
N THR A 155 -6.16 -11.50 4.39
CA THR A 155 -6.97 -11.08 3.24
C THR A 155 -7.85 -9.90 3.60
N ILE A 156 -7.94 -8.92 2.69
CA ILE A 156 -8.78 -7.74 2.86
C ILE A 156 -9.67 -7.55 1.63
N GLY A 157 -10.85 -6.99 1.82
CA GLY A 157 -11.78 -6.67 0.74
C GLY A 157 -13.20 -6.40 1.22
N PHE A 158 -14.07 -6.07 0.27
CA PHE A 158 -15.53 -5.99 0.48
C PHE A 158 -16.19 -7.37 0.42
N SER A 159 -15.47 -8.38 -0.05
CA SER A 159 -15.91 -9.76 -0.10
C SER A 159 -16.14 -10.31 1.31
N GLU A 160 -17.26 -11.03 1.53
CA GLU A 160 -17.51 -11.77 2.77
C GLU A 160 -16.48 -12.88 3.06
N LYS A 161 -15.68 -13.25 2.06
CA LYS A 161 -14.60 -14.24 2.17
C LYS A 161 -13.29 -13.65 2.72
N ALA A 162 -13.18 -12.32 2.83
CA ALA A 162 -12.00 -11.67 3.39
C ALA A 162 -11.92 -11.88 4.91
N ASN A 163 -10.71 -12.04 5.45
CA ASN A 163 -10.48 -12.06 6.90
C ASN A 163 -10.81 -10.68 7.50
N VAL A 164 -10.35 -9.62 6.82
CA VAL A 164 -10.65 -8.23 7.15
C VAL A 164 -11.65 -7.70 6.14
N LYS A 165 -12.90 -7.51 6.57
CA LYS A 165 -13.99 -7.08 5.71
C LYS A 165 -14.17 -5.58 5.78
N LEU A 166 -14.44 -4.98 4.64
CA LEU A 166 -14.68 -3.56 4.51
C LEU A 166 -16.13 -3.28 4.15
N ARG A 167 -16.67 -2.19 4.70
CA ARG A 167 -17.87 -1.51 4.20
C ARG A 167 -17.54 -0.03 4.07
N ALA A 168 -17.89 0.58 2.96
CA ALA A 168 -17.64 1.98 2.71
C ALA A 168 -18.88 2.65 2.10
N TYR A 169 -19.24 3.77 2.66
CA TYR A 169 -20.41 4.57 2.30
C TYR A 169 -19.97 5.99 2.00
N GLN A 170 -20.29 6.48 0.82
CA GLN A 170 -20.03 7.88 0.48
C GLN A 170 -21.05 8.77 1.18
N ASP A 171 -20.60 9.59 2.13
CA ASP A 171 -21.46 10.52 2.87
C ASP A 171 -21.66 11.83 2.10
N THR A 172 -20.56 12.40 1.61
CA THR A 172 -20.52 13.63 0.79
C THR A 172 -19.50 13.47 -0.34
N SER A 173 -19.32 14.48 -1.17
CA SER A 173 -18.32 14.47 -2.25
C SER A 173 -16.87 14.27 -1.74
N ASP A 174 -16.61 14.60 -0.51
CA ASP A 174 -15.28 14.68 0.10
C ASP A 174 -15.14 13.87 1.40
N ILE A 175 -16.21 13.19 1.84
CA ILE A 175 -16.21 12.37 3.07
C ILE A 175 -16.83 11.01 2.78
N GLN A 176 -16.18 9.95 3.23
CA GLN A 176 -16.80 8.63 3.31
C GLN A 176 -16.71 8.04 4.72
N SER A 177 -17.73 7.29 5.11
CA SER A 177 -17.75 6.44 6.30
C SER A 177 -17.22 5.06 5.95
N VAL A 178 -16.32 4.53 6.76
CA VAL A 178 -15.71 3.21 6.58
C VAL A 178 -15.94 2.37 7.83
N GLU A 179 -16.35 1.12 7.63
CA GLU A 179 -16.33 0.08 8.66
C GLU A 179 -15.28 -0.95 8.28
N ILE A 180 -14.43 -1.31 9.23
CA ILE A 180 -13.50 -2.44 9.14
C ILE A 180 -13.91 -3.48 10.16
N ILE A 181 -14.21 -4.69 9.68
CA ILE A 181 -14.57 -5.82 10.53
C ILE A 181 -13.39 -6.77 10.56
N LYS A 182 -12.77 -6.88 11.73
CA LYS A 182 -11.58 -7.71 11.97
C LYS A 182 -11.71 -8.44 13.31
N ASP A 183 -11.44 -9.73 13.32
CA ASP A 183 -11.51 -10.60 14.53
C ASP A 183 -12.84 -10.48 15.29
N GLY A 184 -13.96 -10.28 14.56
CA GLY A 184 -15.30 -10.08 15.13
C GLY A 184 -15.58 -8.67 15.67
N LEU A 185 -14.60 -7.78 15.68
CA LEU A 185 -14.74 -6.38 16.10
C LEU A 185 -15.04 -5.48 14.90
N ILE A 186 -15.87 -4.46 15.13
CA ILE A 186 -16.23 -3.46 14.12
C ILE A 186 -15.61 -2.13 14.50
N HIS A 187 -14.71 -1.64 13.65
CA HIS A 187 -14.10 -0.32 13.77
C HIS A 187 -14.73 0.63 12.77
N ARG A 188 -15.21 1.78 13.22
CA ARG A 188 -15.90 2.79 12.40
C ARG A 188 -15.17 4.12 12.46
N PHE A 189 -15.00 4.74 11.32
CA PHE A 189 -14.42 6.07 11.21
C PHE A 189 -14.91 6.79 9.95
N LYS A 190 -14.74 8.11 9.91
CA LYS A 190 -14.89 8.93 8.71
C LYS A 190 -13.55 9.33 8.17
N THR A 191 -13.46 9.54 6.86
CA THR A 191 -12.21 9.93 6.22
C THR A 191 -12.48 10.82 5.00
N LEU A 192 -11.52 11.68 4.68
CA LEU A 192 -11.49 12.47 3.45
C LEU A 192 -10.98 11.68 2.24
N LEU A 193 -10.64 10.41 2.43
CA LEU A 193 -10.16 9.52 1.37
C LEU A 193 -11.36 8.90 0.64
N VAL A 194 -11.73 9.48 -0.49
CA VAL A 194 -12.95 9.15 -1.22
C VAL A 194 -12.72 7.96 -2.16
N GLY A 195 -13.73 7.09 -2.24
CA GLY A 195 -13.77 5.93 -3.14
C GLY A 195 -13.45 4.60 -2.45
N LYS A 196 -14.14 3.54 -2.87
CA LYS A 196 -13.99 2.19 -2.30
C LYS A 196 -12.54 1.68 -2.34
N PHE A 197 -11.80 1.98 -3.41
CA PHE A 197 -10.41 1.58 -3.54
C PHE A 197 -9.51 2.26 -2.48
N GLN A 198 -9.83 3.49 -2.05
CA GLN A 198 -9.09 4.14 -0.96
C GLN A 198 -9.37 3.48 0.39
N ALA A 199 -10.58 2.97 0.63
CA ALA A 199 -10.86 2.19 1.83
C ALA A 199 -10.01 0.89 1.87
N ILE A 200 -9.81 0.22 0.72
CA ILE A 200 -8.90 -0.95 0.62
C ILE A 200 -7.45 -0.52 0.91
N ASN A 201 -6.97 0.55 0.27
CA ASN A 201 -5.61 1.04 0.46
C ASN A 201 -5.35 1.42 1.93
N LEU A 202 -6.31 2.09 2.56
CA LEU A 202 -6.25 2.47 3.98
C LEU A 202 -6.26 1.24 4.90
N GLY A 203 -7.14 0.27 4.62
CA GLY A 203 -7.16 -0.99 5.37
C GLY A 203 -5.83 -1.75 5.28
N MET A 204 -5.19 -1.78 4.09
CA MET A 204 -3.85 -2.36 3.94
C MET A 204 -2.79 -1.60 4.74
N ALA A 205 -2.87 -0.26 4.79
CA ALA A 205 -1.97 0.55 5.60
C ALA A 205 -2.13 0.27 7.10
N LEU A 206 -3.37 0.14 7.59
CA LEU A 206 -3.66 -0.25 8.97
C LEU A 206 -3.09 -1.62 9.32
N LEU A 207 -3.31 -2.63 8.48
CA LEU A 207 -2.77 -3.98 8.66
C LEU A 207 -1.23 -4.02 8.59
N THR A 208 -0.64 -3.15 7.77
CA THR A 208 0.83 -2.96 7.74
C THR A 208 1.33 -2.44 9.09
N CYS A 209 0.72 -1.39 9.62
CA CYS A 209 1.08 -0.81 10.92
C CYS A 209 0.87 -1.82 12.05
N GLU A 210 -0.23 -2.57 12.04
CA GLU A 210 -0.45 -3.67 13.00
C GLU A 210 0.67 -4.72 12.93
N THR A 211 1.08 -5.12 11.73
CA THR A 211 2.19 -6.07 11.54
C THR A 211 3.52 -5.51 12.05
N PHE A 212 3.66 -4.20 12.11
CA PHE A 212 4.80 -3.51 12.72
C PHE A 212 4.72 -3.42 14.24
N GLY A 213 3.60 -3.84 14.83
CA GLY A 213 3.39 -3.91 16.29
C GLY A 213 2.61 -2.71 16.87
N PHE A 214 1.91 -1.94 16.03
CA PHE A 214 0.97 -0.94 16.52
C PHE A 214 -0.37 -1.60 16.87
N GLU A 215 -1.01 -1.14 17.94
CA GLU A 215 -2.34 -1.61 18.32
C GLU A 215 -3.39 -1.18 17.28
N PHE A 216 -4.13 -2.15 16.69
CA PHE A 216 -5.04 -1.88 15.58
C PHE A 216 -6.15 -0.88 15.97
N ALA A 217 -6.80 -1.10 17.12
CA ALA A 217 -7.87 -0.22 17.59
C ALA A 217 -7.39 1.22 17.83
N GLU A 218 -6.13 1.39 18.23
CA GLU A 218 -5.55 2.70 18.46
C GLU A 218 -5.26 3.43 17.14
N ILE A 219 -4.64 2.75 16.16
CA ILE A 219 -4.27 3.40 14.89
C ILE A 219 -5.49 3.74 14.03
N VAL A 220 -6.61 3.03 14.17
CA VAL A 220 -7.87 3.37 13.50
C VAL A 220 -8.35 4.77 13.89
N ASN A 221 -8.11 5.22 15.13
CA ASN A 221 -8.52 6.54 15.60
C ASN A 221 -7.81 7.71 14.90
N TYR A 222 -6.78 7.44 14.09
CA TYR A 222 -6.08 8.46 13.29
C TYR A 222 -6.57 8.53 11.85
N CYS A 223 -7.52 7.68 11.43
CA CYS A 223 -7.97 7.60 10.04
C CYS A 223 -8.69 8.87 9.55
N ASP A 224 -9.32 9.62 10.44
CA ASP A 224 -9.96 10.91 10.15
C ASP A 224 -8.97 12.06 9.95
N LEU A 225 -7.72 11.89 10.40
CA LEU A 225 -6.64 12.86 10.26
C LEU A 225 -5.84 12.68 8.98
N LEU A 226 -6.04 11.58 8.25
CA LEU A 226 -5.27 11.26 7.06
C LEU A 226 -5.64 12.19 5.90
N LYS A 227 -4.61 12.66 5.22
CA LYS A 227 -4.73 13.52 4.05
C LYS A 227 -4.70 12.71 2.76
N PRO A 228 -5.47 13.13 1.74
CA PRO A 228 -5.34 12.57 0.40
C PRO A 228 -3.91 12.64 -0.12
N VAL A 229 -3.53 11.64 -0.89
CA VAL A 229 -2.22 11.63 -1.55
C VAL A 229 -2.26 12.54 -2.78
N PRO A 230 -1.28 13.41 -2.98
CA PRO A 230 -1.24 14.27 -4.15
C PRO A 230 -1.42 13.49 -5.46
N GLY A 231 -2.38 13.93 -6.29
CA GLY A 231 -2.71 13.29 -7.56
C GLY A 231 -3.31 11.88 -7.46
N ARG A 232 -3.93 11.51 -6.35
CA ARG A 232 -4.62 10.22 -6.15
C ARG A 232 -6.04 10.44 -5.67
N LEU A 233 -6.95 10.77 -6.60
CA LEU A 233 -8.32 11.24 -6.34
C LEU A 233 -8.34 12.37 -5.28
N GLU A 234 -7.43 13.29 -5.45
CA GLU A 234 -7.24 14.43 -4.56
C GLU A 234 -8.35 15.46 -4.80
N PHE A 235 -9.20 15.66 -3.79
CA PHE A 235 -10.20 16.72 -3.84
C PHE A 235 -9.52 18.09 -3.71
N VAL A 236 -9.69 18.96 -4.72
CA VAL A 236 -9.07 20.28 -4.76
C VAL A 236 -10.05 21.44 -4.62
N GLY A 237 -11.36 21.16 -4.66
CA GLY A 237 -12.37 22.19 -4.49
C GLY A 237 -13.67 21.91 -5.24
N LYS A 238 -14.51 22.94 -5.32
CA LYS A 238 -15.78 22.93 -6.07
C LYS A 238 -15.83 24.06 -7.07
N THR A 239 -16.50 23.82 -8.20
CA THR A 239 -16.84 24.88 -9.17
C THR A 239 -17.84 25.87 -8.56
N LYS A 240 -18.06 27.00 -9.23
CA LYS A 240 -19.10 27.97 -8.86
C LYS A 240 -20.52 27.34 -8.87
N THR A 241 -20.72 26.29 -9.65
CA THR A 241 -21.99 25.53 -9.75
C THR A 241 -22.10 24.37 -8.77
N GLY A 242 -21.09 24.16 -7.89
CA GLY A 242 -21.07 23.15 -6.84
C GLY A 242 -20.50 21.79 -7.26
N ALA A 243 -20.03 21.62 -8.51
CA ALA A 243 -19.40 20.38 -8.94
C ALA A 243 -18.03 20.20 -8.29
N SER A 244 -17.74 19.01 -7.74
CA SER A 244 -16.47 18.69 -7.12
C SER A 244 -15.36 18.50 -8.14
N ILE A 245 -14.16 19.00 -7.84
CA ILE A 245 -12.95 18.90 -8.68
C ILE A 245 -11.96 18.00 -7.98
N TYR A 246 -11.46 17.00 -8.72
CA TYR A 246 -10.43 16.09 -8.26
C TYR A 246 -9.24 16.07 -9.20
N ILE A 247 -8.04 15.83 -8.66
CA ILE A 247 -6.82 15.55 -9.42
C ILE A 247 -6.49 14.07 -9.25
N ASP A 248 -6.26 13.37 -10.38
CA ASP A 248 -5.83 11.97 -10.38
C ASP A 248 -4.85 11.72 -11.52
N PHE A 249 -3.78 10.96 -11.25
CA PHE A 249 -2.84 10.46 -12.26
C PHE A 249 -3.31 9.15 -12.88
N ALA A 250 -4.62 8.92 -12.93
CA ALA A 250 -5.21 7.74 -13.55
C ALA A 250 -4.82 7.67 -15.05
N HIS A 251 -4.40 6.48 -15.46
CA HIS A 251 -4.04 6.15 -16.84
C HIS A 251 -4.47 4.73 -17.21
N THR A 252 -5.29 4.10 -16.34
CA THR A 252 -5.86 2.75 -16.51
C THR A 252 -7.36 2.79 -16.32
#